data_90bbdce20001987631ea2dbd4e2b872b
#
_entry.id   90bbdce20001987631ea2dbd4e2b872b
#
_cell.length_a   1.000
_cell.length_b   1.000
_cell.length_c   1.000
_cell.angle_alpha   90.00
_cell.angle_beta   90.00
_cell.angle_gamma   90.00
#
_symmetry.space_group_name_H-M   'P 1'
#
loop_
_entity.id
_entity.type
_entity.pdbx_description
1 polymer ?
#
loop_
_entity_poly.entity_id
_entity_poly.type
_entity_poly.pdbx_seq_one_letter_code
_entity_poly.pdbx_strand_id
1 'polypeptide(L)'
;MTRAKTAFEDALARTAAAVETMLDGLLGRESLAGELERPVRLLEAMRYAVLGGGKRLRPFLLIETARLFGAEGIGAVRAGAAFEMVHGYSLVHDDLPAMDDDDLRRGRPTVHRAYDQATAILVGDALLTLAFDVMADPATDVSA
;
A
#
# COMPACT_ATOMS: atom_id res chain seq x y z
N MET A 1 -5.49 -32.33 4.47
CA MET A 1 -4.80 -31.03 4.68
C MET A 1 -4.57 -30.24 3.38
N THR A 2 -4.49 -30.85 2.21
CA THR A 2 -4.10 -30.18 0.93
C THR A 2 -5.13 -29.18 0.39
N ARG A 3 -6.44 -29.50 0.40
CA ARG A 3 -7.50 -28.67 -0.24
C ARG A 3 -7.75 -27.32 0.49
N ALA A 4 -7.72 -27.29 1.81
CA ALA A 4 -7.93 -26.07 2.58
C ALA A 4 -6.73 -25.11 2.46
N LYS A 5 -5.51 -25.66 2.40
CA LYS A 5 -4.28 -24.88 2.19
C LYS A 5 -4.30 -24.18 0.82
N THR A 6 -4.69 -24.91 -0.24
CA THR A 6 -4.82 -24.35 -1.60
C THR A 6 -5.87 -23.24 -1.65
N ALA A 7 -7.04 -23.41 -1.01
CA ALA A 7 -8.09 -22.40 -0.98
C ALA A 7 -7.64 -21.10 -0.29
N PHE A 8 -6.88 -21.20 0.81
CA PHE A 8 -6.30 -20.03 1.48
C PHE A 8 -5.26 -19.32 0.59
N GLU A 9 -4.35 -20.09 -0.02
CA GLU A 9 -3.32 -19.55 -0.90
C GLU A 9 -3.94 -18.82 -2.11
N ASP A 10 -4.99 -19.40 -2.70
CA ASP A 10 -5.75 -18.79 -3.80
C ASP A 10 -6.47 -17.50 -3.36
N ALA A 11 -7.08 -17.49 -2.17
CA ALA A 11 -7.74 -16.32 -1.63
C ALA A 11 -6.72 -15.19 -1.36
N LEU A 12 -5.59 -15.51 -0.75
CA LEU A 12 -4.52 -14.56 -0.51
C LEU A 12 -3.96 -13.97 -1.81
N ALA A 13 -3.75 -14.81 -2.82
CA ALA A 13 -3.26 -14.37 -4.13
C ALA A 13 -4.25 -13.43 -4.84
N ARG A 14 -5.57 -13.75 -4.81
CA ARG A 14 -6.61 -12.86 -5.37
C ARG A 14 -6.63 -11.50 -4.66
N THR A 15 -6.58 -11.51 -3.33
CA THR A 15 -6.53 -10.26 -2.54
C THR A 15 -5.28 -9.47 -2.86
N ALA A 16 -4.12 -10.13 -2.94
CA ALA A 16 -2.86 -9.46 -3.28
C ALA A 16 -2.95 -8.77 -4.64
N ALA A 17 -3.50 -9.44 -5.65
CA ALA A 17 -3.69 -8.87 -6.99
C ALA A 17 -4.66 -7.68 -6.99
N ALA A 18 -5.78 -7.77 -6.27
CA ALA A 18 -6.75 -6.68 -6.16
C ALA A 18 -6.16 -5.44 -5.48
N VAL A 19 -5.42 -5.63 -4.39
CA VAL A 19 -4.76 -4.54 -3.66
C VAL A 19 -3.63 -3.92 -4.50
N GLU A 20 -2.85 -4.72 -5.23
CA GLU A 20 -1.80 -4.24 -6.13
C GLU A 20 -2.40 -3.34 -7.24
N THR A 21 -3.49 -3.79 -7.87
CA THR A 21 -4.22 -2.99 -8.87
C THR A 21 -4.77 -1.68 -8.26
N MET A 22 -5.30 -1.74 -7.04
CA MET A 22 -5.80 -0.56 -6.34
C MET A 22 -4.67 0.43 -6.04
N LEU A 23 -3.54 -0.04 -5.50
CA LEU A 23 -2.37 0.79 -5.24
C LEU A 23 -1.81 1.42 -6.51
N ASP A 24 -1.77 0.66 -7.62
CA ASP A 24 -1.32 1.17 -8.91
C ASP A 24 -2.19 2.32 -9.40
N GLY A 25 -3.51 2.22 -9.25
CA GLY A 25 -4.47 3.26 -9.60
C GLY A 25 -4.38 4.50 -8.68
N LEU A 26 -4.33 4.30 -7.35
CA LEU A 26 -4.21 5.38 -6.36
C LEU A 26 -2.91 6.18 -6.52
N LEU A 27 -1.83 5.51 -6.94
CA LEU A 27 -0.52 6.10 -7.23
C LEU A 27 -0.34 6.37 -8.74
N GLY A 28 -1.43 6.57 -9.48
CA GLY A 28 -1.41 6.95 -10.89
C GLY A 28 -0.82 8.35 -11.12
N ARG A 29 -0.38 8.62 -12.34
CA ARG A 29 0.19 9.94 -12.72
C ARG A 29 -0.88 11.02 -12.88
N GLU A 30 -2.11 10.62 -13.15
CA GLU A 30 -3.22 11.55 -13.33
C GLU A 30 -3.64 12.13 -11.99
N SER A 31 -3.68 13.46 -11.91
CA SER A 31 -4.19 14.18 -10.74
C SER A 31 -5.71 14.03 -10.67
N LEU A 32 -6.23 13.81 -9.47
CA LEU A 32 -7.67 13.83 -9.23
C LEU A 32 -8.21 15.26 -9.35
N ALA A 33 -9.52 15.41 -9.52
CA ALA A 33 -10.15 16.71 -9.61
C ALA A 33 -9.87 17.54 -8.35
N GLY A 34 -9.22 18.70 -8.53
CA GLY A 34 -8.81 19.57 -7.41
C GLY A 34 -7.41 19.33 -6.85
N GLU A 35 -6.72 18.29 -7.28
CA GLU A 35 -5.31 18.06 -6.93
C GLU A 35 -4.37 18.94 -7.79
N LEU A 36 -3.24 19.32 -7.21
CA LEU A 36 -2.10 19.85 -7.95
C LEU A 36 -1.40 18.71 -8.72
N GLU A 37 -0.60 19.09 -9.72
CA GLU A 37 0.24 18.13 -10.45
C GLU A 37 1.16 17.37 -9.48
N ARG A 38 1.13 16.03 -9.55
CA ARG A 38 1.91 15.16 -8.68
C ARG A 38 3.39 15.19 -9.06
N PRO A 39 4.32 15.48 -8.13
CA PRO A 39 5.75 15.50 -8.44
C PRO A 39 6.23 14.12 -8.90
N VAL A 40 6.70 14.01 -10.15
CA VAL A 40 7.03 12.74 -10.81
C VAL A 40 8.00 11.90 -9.97
N ARG A 41 9.09 12.52 -9.49
CA ARG A 41 10.11 11.81 -8.69
C ARG A 41 9.55 11.23 -7.39
N LEU A 42 8.72 11.99 -6.68
CA LEU A 42 8.09 11.54 -5.43
C LEU A 42 7.13 10.38 -5.71
N LEU A 43 6.29 10.53 -6.73
CA LEU A 43 5.35 9.48 -7.12
C LEU A 43 6.04 8.18 -7.52
N GLU A 44 7.11 8.26 -8.31
CA GLU A 44 7.90 7.09 -8.70
C GLU A 44 8.54 6.40 -7.49
N ALA A 45 9.04 7.17 -6.52
CA ALA A 45 9.60 6.62 -5.30
C ALA A 45 8.52 6.00 -4.37
N MET A 46 7.32 6.60 -4.28
CA MET A 46 6.17 5.99 -3.58
C MET A 46 5.77 4.66 -4.22
N ARG A 47 5.66 4.62 -5.54
CA ARG A 47 5.38 3.40 -6.31
C ARG A 47 6.46 2.34 -6.09
N TYR A 48 7.72 2.74 -6.11
CA TYR A 48 8.86 1.86 -5.81
C TYR A 48 8.73 1.22 -4.42
N ALA A 49 8.31 1.99 -3.41
CA ALA A 49 8.15 1.52 -2.04
C ALA A 49 7.04 0.47 -1.89
N VAL A 50 5.86 0.69 -2.50
CA VAL A 50 4.68 -0.12 -2.23
C VAL A 50 4.33 -1.16 -3.30
N LEU A 51 4.70 -0.96 -4.58
CA LEU A 51 4.43 -1.90 -5.67
C LEU A 51 5.51 -2.97 -5.85
N GLY A 52 6.44 -3.07 -4.91
CA GLY A 52 7.54 -4.05 -4.94
C GLY A 52 7.15 -5.49 -4.57
N GLY A 53 5.87 -5.81 -4.58
CA GLY A 53 5.36 -7.12 -4.17
C GLY A 53 5.24 -7.27 -2.65
N GLY A 54 4.84 -8.46 -2.22
CA GLY A 54 4.64 -8.82 -0.82
C GLY A 54 3.42 -9.73 -0.66
N LYS A 55 3.30 -10.38 0.50
CA LYS A 55 2.19 -11.32 0.76
C LYS A 55 0.83 -10.62 0.94
N ARG A 56 0.82 -9.29 1.11
CA ARG A 56 -0.41 -8.51 1.35
C ARG A 56 -1.30 -9.09 2.45
N LEU A 57 -0.68 -9.61 3.51
CA LEU A 57 -1.41 -10.29 4.59
C LEU A 57 -2.29 -9.32 5.39
N ARG A 58 -1.82 -8.07 5.62
CA ARG A 58 -2.61 -7.06 6.34
C ARG A 58 -3.89 -6.71 5.59
N PRO A 59 -3.84 -6.33 4.30
CA PRO A 59 -5.05 -6.15 3.50
C PRO A 59 -5.95 -7.40 3.45
N PHE A 60 -5.35 -8.59 3.35
CA PHE A 60 -6.11 -9.83 3.35
C PHE A 60 -6.94 -9.99 4.63
N LEU A 61 -6.33 -9.80 5.79
CA LEU A 61 -7.05 -9.89 7.08
C LEU A 61 -8.16 -8.84 7.18
N LEU A 62 -7.90 -7.61 6.74
CA LEU A 62 -8.91 -6.55 6.73
C LEU A 62 -10.11 -6.94 5.84
N ILE A 63 -9.86 -7.33 4.60
CA ILE A 63 -10.90 -7.65 3.62
C ILE A 63 -11.71 -8.87 4.04
N GLU A 64 -11.05 -9.94 4.54
CA GLU A 64 -11.76 -11.11 5.04
C GLU A 64 -12.57 -10.80 6.31
N THR A 65 -12.07 -9.91 7.17
CA THR A 65 -12.85 -9.43 8.33
C THR A 65 -14.07 -8.64 7.87
N ALA A 66 -13.92 -7.72 6.91
CA ALA A 66 -15.05 -6.96 6.35
C ALA A 66 -16.14 -7.90 5.80
N ARG A 67 -15.77 -8.97 5.09
CA ARG A 67 -16.68 -9.99 4.58
C ARG A 67 -17.48 -10.69 5.69
N LEU A 68 -16.87 -10.95 6.85
CA LEU A 68 -17.57 -11.55 7.98
C LEU A 68 -18.73 -10.67 8.50
N PHE A 69 -18.65 -9.37 8.27
CA PHE A 69 -19.67 -8.39 8.65
C PHE A 69 -20.56 -7.94 7.47
N GLY A 70 -20.47 -8.63 6.33
CA GLY A 70 -21.27 -8.33 5.15
C GLY A 70 -20.78 -7.15 4.30
N ALA A 71 -19.67 -6.52 4.67
CA ALA A 71 -19.07 -5.42 3.90
C ALA A 71 -18.18 -6.00 2.80
N GLU A 72 -18.71 -6.10 1.60
CA GLU A 72 -18.01 -6.58 0.40
C GLU A 72 -17.87 -5.44 -0.63
N GLY A 73 -16.82 -5.51 -1.44
CA GLY A 73 -16.68 -4.60 -2.57
C GLY A 73 -15.42 -3.74 -2.56
N ILE A 74 -15.47 -2.69 -3.37
CA ILE A 74 -14.31 -1.84 -3.67
C ILE A 74 -13.83 -1.05 -2.44
N GLY A 75 -14.75 -0.66 -1.55
CA GLY A 75 -14.43 0.06 -0.30
C GLY A 75 -13.48 -0.73 0.60
N ALA A 76 -13.74 -2.03 0.80
CA ALA A 76 -12.84 -2.89 1.58
C ALA A 76 -11.46 -3.04 0.94
N VAL A 77 -11.38 -3.08 -0.41
CA VAL A 77 -10.10 -3.13 -1.14
C VAL A 77 -9.35 -1.81 -1.01
N ARG A 78 -10.05 -0.66 -1.09
CA ARG A 78 -9.47 0.68 -0.87
C ARG A 78 -8.92 0.82 0.55
N ALA A 79 -9.69 0.42 1.56
CA ALA A 79 -9.24 0.39 2.95
C ALA A 79 -8.00 -0.52 3.12
N GLY A 80 -7.99 -1.70 2.48
CA GLY A 80 -6.85 -2.59 2.46
C GLY A 80 -5.60 -1.96 1.83
N ALA A 81 -5.77 -1.22 0.73
CA ALA A 81 -4.68 -0.47 0.09
C ALA A 81 -4.15 0.65 0.99
N ALA A 82 -5.02 1.39 1.69
CA ALA A 82 -4.62 2.39 2.68
C ALA A 82 -3.79 1.78 3.80
N PHE A 83 -4.19 0.63 4.35
CA PHE A 83 -3.41 -0.11 5.35
C PHE A 83 -2.03 -0.54 4.83
N GLU A 84 -1.94 -0.93 3.57
CA GLU A 84 -0.65 -1.27 2.97
C GLU A 84 0.23 -0.03 2.74
N MET A 85 -0.35 1.14 2.44
CA MET A 85 0.39 2.41 2.38
C MET A 85 0.93 2.80 3.76
N VAL A 86 0.13 2.65 4.84
CA VAL A 86 0.61 2.84 6.23
C VAL A 86 1.73 1.88 6.56
N HIS A 87 1.64 0.62 6.15
CA HIS A 87 2.75 -0.32 6.31
C HIS A 87 3.97 0.07 5.48
N GLY A 88 3.77 0.52 4.24
CA GLY A 88 4.84 0.98 3.36
C GLY A 88 5.60 2.17 3.95
N TYR A 89 4.89 3.20 4.45
CA TYR A 89 5.53 4.35 5.08
C TYR A 89 6.41 3.94 6.27
N SER A 90 5.89 3.07 7.15
CA SER A 90 6.65 2.65 8.33
C SER A 90 7.96 1.95 7.93
N LEU A 91 7.91 1.07 6.94
CA LEU A 91 9.11 0.39 6.44
C LEU A 91 10.13 1.36 5.81
N VAL A 92 9.65 2.35 5.03
CA VAL A 92 10.53 3.34 4.41
C VAL A 92 11.24 4.20 5.46
N HIS A 93 10.54 4.59 6.53
CA HIS A 93 11.15 5.37 7.62
C HIS A 93 12.05 4.50 8.50
N ASP A 94 11.65 3.26 8.82
CA ASP A 94 12.48 2.33 9.59
C ASP A 94 13.82 2.05 8.89
N ASP A 95 13.85 1.99 7.55
CA ASP A 95 15.06 1.75 6.76
C ASP A 95 16.07 2.90 6.78
N LEU A 96 15.69 4.11 7.22
CA LEU A 96 16.57 5.27 7.21
C LEU A 96 17.80 5.08 8.10
N PRO A 97 18.94 5.75 7.77
CA PRO A 97 20.16 5.69 8.60
C PRO A 97 19.99 6.15 10.05
N ALA A 98 18.97 6.96 10.34
CA ALA A 98 18.65 7.40 11.70
C ALA A 98 17.82 6.39 12.49
N MET A 99 17.39 5.29 11.84
CA MET A 99 16.55 4.23 12.42
C MET A 99 17.32 2.89 12.33
N ASP A 100 16.86 1.94 11.50
CA ASP A 100 17.46 0.61 11.39
C ASP A 100 18.70 0.57 10.47
N ASP A 101 18.90 1.60 9.62
CA ASP A 101 19.99 1.75 8.65
C ASP A 101 20.11 0.54 7.70
N ASP A 102 18.99 0.10 7.15
CA ASP A 102 18.92 -1.05 6.25
C ASP A 102 19.20 -0.65 4.79
N ASP A 103 20.18 -1.28 4.16
CA ASP A 103 20.50 -1.06 2.74
C ASP A 103 19.55 -1.79 1.79
N LEU A 104 19.03 -2.93 2.21
CA LEU A 104 18.20 -3.82 1.39
C LEU A 104 16.92 -4.23 2.11
N ARG A 105 15.81 -4.21 1.37
CA ARG A 105 14.53 -4.77 1.81
C ARG A 105 13.95 -5.71 0.75
N ARG A 106 13.67 -6.95 1.14
CA ARG A 106 13.21 -8.01 0.22
C ARG A 106 14.15 -8.21 -0.98
N GLY A 107 15.47 -8.05 -0.77
CA GLY A 107 16.50 -8.21 -1.80
C GLY A 107 16.63 -7.02 -2.78
N ARG A 108 15.93 -5.91 -2.54
CA ARG A 108 16.02 -4.67 -3.34
C ARG A 108 16.58 -3.55 -2.47
N PRO A 109 17.31 -2.57 -3.06
CA PRO A 109 17.72 -1.38 -2.32
C PRO A 109 16.55 -0.70 -1.64
N THR A 110 16.75 -0.23 -0.40
CA THR A 110 15.77 0.59 0.31
C THR A 110 15.57 1.93 -0.39
N VAL A 111 14.48 2.65 -0.10
CA VAL A 111 14.15 3.89 -0.83
C VAL A 111 15.28 4.93 -0.70
N HIS A 112 15.89 5.07 0.49
CA HIS A 112 16.98 6.03 0.68
C HIS A 112 18.25 5.64 -0.07
N ARG A 113 18.44 4.34 -0.40
CA ARG A 113 19.56 3.86 -1.23
C ARG A 113 19.27 3.95 -2.72
N ALA A 114 18.03 3.71 -3.14
CA ALA A 114 17.61 3.79 -4.54
C ALA A 114 17.46 5.25 -5.03
N TYR A 115 17.10 6.15 -4.14
CA TYR A 115 16.92 7.58 -4.41
C TYR A 115 17.87 8.41 -3.54
N ASP A 116 17.40 8.91 -2.41
CA ASP A 116 18.14 9.62 -1.36
C ASP A 116 17.30 9.67 -0.05
N GLN A 117 17.94 10.12 1.04
CA GLN A 117 17.27 10.20 2.34
C GLN A 117 16.10 11.19 2.36
N ALA A 118 16.26 12.36 1.73
CA ALA A 118 15.20 13.37 1.69
C ALA A 118 13.97 12.83 0.93
N THR A 119 14.20 12.16 -0.20
CA THR A 119 13.14 11.48 -0.96
C THR A 119 12.46 10.40 -0.10
N ALA A 120 13.21 9.59 0.64
CA ALA A 120 12.64 8.55 1.50
C ALA A 120 11.77 9.13 2.62
N ILE A 121 12.20 10.21 3.27
CA ILE A 121 11.38 10.91 4.28
C ILE A 121 10.06 11.38 3.65
N LEU A 122 10.13 12.08 2.51
CA LEU A 122 8.94 12.58 1.82
C LEU A 122 8.03 11.45 1.32
N VAL A 123 8.58 10.31 0.90
CA VAL A 123 7.81 9.12 0.51
C VAL A 123 6.99 8.60 1.69
N GLY A 124 7.60 8.46 2.85
CA GLY A 124 6.88 8.02 4.05
C GLY A 124 5.76 8.99 4.42
N ASP A 125 6.04 10.29 4.50
CA ASP A 125 5.06 11.34 4.80
C ASP A 125 3.89 11.34 3.80
N ALA A 126 4.20 11.24 2.51
CA ALA A 126 3.20 11.24 1.45
C ALA A 126 2.34 9.96 1.46
N LEU A 127 2.92 8.78 1.70
CA LEU A 127 2.19 7.52 1.82
C LEU A 127 1.24 7.54 3.01
N LEU A 128 1.69 8.03 4.17
CA LEU A 128 0.86 8.14 5.36
C LEU A 128 -0.30 9.10 5.13
N THR A 129 -0.03 10.27 4.56
CA THR A 129 -1.05 11.29 4.27
C THR A 129 -2.08 10.76 3.28
N LEU A 130 -1.63 10.15 2.17
CA LEU A 130 -2.52 9.57 1.16
C LEU A 130 -3.36 8.41 1.73
N ALA A 131 -2.83 7.62 2.66
CA ALA A 131 -3.60 6.57 3.31
C ALA A 131 -4.81 7.12 4.06
N PHE A 132 -4.66 8.23 4.80
CA PHE A 132 -5.76 8.89 5.48
C PHE A 132 -6.75 9.53 4.50
N ASP A 133 -6.25 10.13 3.41
CA ASP A 133 -7.09 10.70 2.37
C ASP A 133 -7.97 9.61 1.72
N VAL A 134 -7.38 8.47 1.36
CA VAL A 134 -8.12 7.31 0.84
C VAL A 134 -9.16 6.79 1.83
N MET A 135 -8.84 6.75 3.13
CA MET A 135 -9.80 6.30 4.16
C MET A 135 -10.96 7.27 4.37
N ALA A 136 -10.73 8.58 4.15
CA ALA A 136 -11.75 9.62 4.27
C ALA A 136 -12.60 9.77 2.99
N ASP A 137 -12.18 9.19 1.87
CA ASP A 137 -12.89 9.27 0.59
C ASP A 137 -14.22 8.49 0.67
N PRO A 138 -15.36 9.07 0.25
CA PRO A 138 -16.65 8.36 0.18
C PRO A 138 -16.61 7.05 -0.61
N ALA A 139 -15.71 6.92 -1.60
CA ALA A 139 -15.51 5.67 -2.35
C ALA A 139 -14.93 4.53 -1.48
N THR A 140 -14.49 4.81 -0.27
CA THR A 140 -13.99 3.82 0.71
C THR A 140 -15.10 3.41 1.69
N ASP A 141 -16.34 3.82 1.45
CA ASP A 141 -17.48 3.42 2.27
C ASP A 141 -17.58 1.88 2.31
N VAL A 142 -17.60 1.35 3.54
CA VAL A 142 -17.73 -0.09 3.85
C VAL A 142 -19.07 -0.39 4.56
N SER A 143 -20.01 0.54 4.51
CA SER A 143 -21.35 0.29 5.03
C SER A 143 -22.00 -0.88 4.28
N ALA A 144 -22.56 -1.83 5.03
CA ALA A 144 -23.24 -3.01 4.52
C ALA A 144 -24.66 -2.68 4.03
#